data_39b1cdf4b2e0909a1a2dee545f5f3565
#
_entry.id   39b1cdf4b2e0909a1a2dee545f5f3565
#
_cell.length_a   1.000
_cell.length_b   1.000
_cell.length_c   1.000
_cell.angle_alpha   90.00
_cell.angle_beta   90.00
_cell.angle_gamma   90.00
#
_symmetry.space_group_name_H-M   'P 1'
#
loop_
_entity.id
_entity.type
_entity.pdbx_description
1 polymer ?
#
loop_
_entity_poly.entity_id
_entity_poly.type
_entity_poly.pdbx_seq_one_letter_code
_entity_poly.pdbx_strand_id
1 'polypeptide(L)'
;GTGHTAFSTLPVIVEVAKEGKVRPSRPLSIAVVASQMAICASPISAAVVLLASLLEPAGVGYLQVLAVVIPATFLSIFPAAWIANKFGKELDDDPVYQERKAQGLVKQPLGAENFQPQKGAKASVLVFLVAIVIVMAWATLTSEQVGLIAEPTLPRNEAIMTVMLLSLI
;
A
#
# COMPACT_ATOMS: atom_id res chain seq x y z
N GLY A 1 1.36 4.69 -8.64
CA GLY A 1 1.51 3.27 -8.35
C GLY A 1 2.21 3.04 -7.03
N THR A 2 2.13 1.82 -6.51
CA THR A 2 2.69 1.41 -5.22
C THR A 2 4.21 1.68 -5.08
N GLY A 3 4.96 1.59 -6.18
CA GLY A 3 6.39 1.89 -6.17
C GLY A 3 6.70 3.33 -5.77
N HIS A 4 6.03 4.30 -6.35
CA HIS A 4 6.24 5.72 -5.99
C HIS A 4 5.84 6.03 -4.55
N THR A 5 4.75 5.43 -4.07
CA THR A 5 4.32 5.56 -2.67
C THR A 5 5.36 4.96 -1.73
N ALA A 6 5.89 3.78 -2.05
CA ALA A 6 6.95 3.17 -1.27
C ALA A 6 8.19 4.08 -1.22
N PHE A 7 8.67 4.57 -2.36
CA PHE A 7 9.82 5.47 -2.42
C PHE A 7 9.63 6.76 -1.61
N SER A 8 8.45 7.34 -1.61
CA SER A 8 8.17 8.56 -0.84
C SER A 8 8.18 8.34 0.68
N THR A 9 7.88 7.13 1.14
CA THR A 9 7.86 6.76 2.56
C THR A 9 9.19 6.25 3.09
N LEU A 10 10.10 5.78 2.22
CA LEU A 10 11.40 5.22 2.63
C LEU A 10 12.22 6.17 3.54
N PRO A 11 12.36 7.48 3.23
CA PRO A 11 13.12 8.38 4.10
C PRO A 11 12.55 8.47 5.51
N VAL A 12 11.22 8.52 5.63
CA VAL A 12 10.53 8.57 6.93
C VAL A 12 10.77 7.29 7.72
N ILE A 13 10.66 6.14 7.06
CA ILE A 13 10.92 4.84 7.68
C ILE A 13 12.35 4.75 8.21
N VAL A 14 13.33 5.24 7.44
CA VAL A 14 14.74 5.26 7.87
C VAL A 14 14.94 6.14 9.10
N GLU A 15 14.34 7.33 9.12
CA GLU A 15 14.49 8.25 10.27
C GLU A 15 13.85 7.67 11.53
N VAL A 16 12.64 7.15 11.46
CA VAL A 16 11.96 6.51 12.60
C VAL A 16 12.73 5.28 13.08
N ALA A 17 13.29 4.47 12.16
CA ALA A 17 14.11 3.33 12.52
C ALA A 17 15.39 3.75 13.27
N LYS A 18 16.05 4.83 12.84
CA LYS A 18 17.24 5.36 13.53
C LYS A 18 16.91 5.88 14.92
N GLU A 19 15.80 6.61 15.08
CA GLU A 19 15.32 7.07 16.38
C GLU A 19 15.06 5.91 17.34
N GLY A 20 14.42 4.85 16.83
CA GLY A 20 14.14 3.63 17.59
C GLY A 20 15.35 2.71 17.76
N LYS A 21 16.55 3.09 17.24
CA LYS A 21 17.77 2.27 17.23
C LYS A 21 17.62 0.93 16.53
N VAL A 22 16.57 0.78 15.71
CA VAL A 22 16.30 -0.40 14.90
C VAL A 22 17.10 -0.31 13.60
N ARG A 23 17.65 -1.44 13.15
CA ARG A 23 18.34 -1.50 11.86
C ARG A 23 17.38 -1.12 10.71
N PRO A 24 17.61 -0.04 9.95
CA PRO A 24 16.68 0.45 8.94
C PRO A 24 16.33 -0.56 7.85
N SER A 25 17.22 -1.51 7.56
CA SER A 25 16.96 -2.55 6.55
C SER A 25 15.76 -3.45 6.88
N ARG A 26 15.41 -3.63 8.17
CA ARG A 26 14.25 -4.43 8.58
C ARG A 26 12.92 -3.78 8.18
N PRO A 27 12.58 -2.59 8.71
CA PRO A 27 11.32 -1.94 8.34
C PRO A 27 11.27 -1.57 6.85
N LEU A 28 12.41 -1.26 6.22
CA LEU A 28 12.47 -1.03 4.79
C LEU A 28 12.10 -2.27 3.98
N SER A 29 12.64 -3.44 4.34
CA SER A 29 12.29 -4.70 3.67
C SER A 29 10.81 -5.02 3.82
N ILE A 30 10.26 -4.86 5.02
CA ILE A 30 8.83 -5.08 5.28
C ILE A 30 7.99 -4.10 4.45
N ALA A 31 8.36 -2.83 4.42
CA ALA A 31 7.63 -1.81 3.67
C ALA A 31 7.61 -2.09 2.17
N VAL A 32 8.74 -2.51 1.59
CA VAL A 32 8.82 -2.88 0.17
C VAL A 32 7.96 -4.11 -0.11
N VAL A 33 8.09 -5.18 0.67
CA VAL A 33 7.28 -6.39 0.48
C VAL A 33 5.79 -6.08 0.63
N ALA A 34 5.40 -5.38 1.69
CA ALA A 34 4.02 -5.02 1.94
C ALA A 34 3.44 -4.14 0.81
N SER A 35 4.22 -3.21 0.27
CA SER A 35 3.78 -2.35 -0.84
C SER A 35 3.50 -3.15 -2.12
N GLN A 36 4.29 -4.18 -2.40
CA GLN A 36 4.07 -5.05 -3.55
C GLN A 36 2.85 -5.97 -3.34
N MET A 37 2.72 -6.54 -2.14
CA MET A 37 1.57 -7.38 -1.80
C MET A 37 0.25 -6.60 -1.77
N ALA A 38 0.28 -5.32 -1.41
CA ALA A 38 -0.89 -4.44 -1.41
C ALA A 38 -1.54 -4.27 -2.79
N ILE A 39 -0.80 -4.53 -3.88
CA ILE A 39 -1.38 -4.55 -5.24
C ILE A 39 -2.49 -5.59 -5.32
N CYS A 40 -2.30 -6.76 -4.70
CA CYS A 40 -3.28 -7.85 -4.70
C CYS A 40 -4.50 -7.55 -3.80
N ALA A 41 -4.38 -6.63 -2.84
CA ALA A 41 -5.47 -6.25 -1.94
C ALA A 41 -6.16 -4.93 -2.35
N SER A 42 -5.67 -4.25 -3.37
CA SER A 42 -6.22 -2.97 -3.79
C SER A 42 -7.45 -3.15 -4.69
N PRO A 43 -8.62 -2.62 -4.29
CA PRO A 43 -9.84 -2.73 -5.10
C PRO A 43 -9.74 -2.02 -6.46
N ILE A 44 -8.81 -1.09 -6.62
CA ILE A 44 -8.61 -0.33 -7.87
C ILE A 44 -7.42 -0.83 -8.69
N SER A 45 -6.78 -1.94 -8.28
CA SER A 45 -5.63 -2.47 -9.02
C SER A 45 -6.10 -3.23 -10.27
N ALA A 46 -5.40 -3.02 -11.37
CA ALA A 46 -5.67 -3.75 -12.62
C ALA A 46 -5.58 -5.27 -12.43
N ALA A 47 -4.70 -5.74 -11.55
CA ALA A 47 -4.56 -7.17 -11.26
C ALA A 47 -5.82 -7.76 -10.62
N VAL A 48 -6.42 -7.07 -9.65
CA VAL A 48 -7.66 -7.52 -8.98
C VAL A 48 -8.85 -7.44 -9.93
N VAL A 49 -8.94 -6.36 -10.73
CA VAL A 49 -10.00 -6.20 -11.72
C VAL A 49 -9.94 -7.32 -12.78
N LEU A 50 -8.74 -7.62 -13.30
CA LEU A 50 -8.54 -8.69 -14.25
C LEU A 50 -8.88 -10.05 -13.63
N LEU A 51 -8.40 -10.33 -12.43
CA LEU A 51 -8.71 -11.58 -11.72
C LEU A 51 -10.21 -11.76 -11.54
N ALA A 52 -10.92 -10.72 -11.13
CA ALA A 52 -12.37 -10.77 -10.99
C ALA A 52 -13.07 -11.05 -12.31
N SER A 53 -12.65 -10.41 -13.41
CA SER A 53 -13.20 -10.64 -14.74
C SER A 53 -12.96 -12.08 -15.24
N LEU A 54 -11.83 -12.69 -14.92
CA LEU A 54 -11.54 -14.09 -15.27
C LEU A 54 -12.35 -15.09 -14.44
N LEU A 55 -12.74 -14.75 -13.22
CA LEU A 55 -13.49 -15.60 -12.32
C LEU A 55 -15.03 -15.41 -12.45
N GLU A 56 -15.47 -14.33 -13.07
CA GLU A 56 -16.89 -14.02 -13.28
C GLU A 56 -17.66 -15.16 -13.98
N PRO A 57 -17.11 -15.81 -15.04
CA PRO A 57 -17.79 -16.96 -15.68
C PRO A 57 -17.93 -18.18 -14.75
N ALA A 58 -17.11 -18.26 -13.70
CA ALA A 58 -17.21 -19.30 -12.66
C ALA A 58 -18.16 -18.92 -11.51
N GLY A 59 -18.89 -17.81 -11.63
CA GLY A 59 -19.84 -17.34 -10.61
C GLY A 59 -19.20 -16.62 -9.43
N VAL A 60 -17.91 -16.24 -9.53
CA VAL A 60 -17.21 -15.52 -8.46
C VAL A 60 -17.26 -14.03 -8.76
N GLY A 61 -18.03 -13.30 -7.95
CA GLY A 61 -18.19 -11.86 -8.09
C GLY A 61 -16.98 -11.06 -7.55
N TYR A 62 -16.86 -9.81 -8.01
CA TYR A 62 -15.79 -8.90 -7.62
C TYR A 62 -15.60 -8.74 -6.09
N LEU A 63 -16.72 -8.58 -5.36
CA LEU A 63 -16.66 -8.45 -3.90
C LEU A 63 -16.19 -9.73 -3.21
N GLN A 64 -16.52 -10.91 -3.76
CA GLN A 64 -16.05 -12.19 -3.23
C GLN A 64 -14.54 -12.32 -3.40
N VAL A 65 -13.99 -11.88 -4.55
CA VAL A 65 -12.53 -11.80 -4.75
C VAL A 65 -11.90 -10.90 -3.69
N LEU A 66 -12.43 -9.69 -3.48
CA LEU A 66 -11.91 -8.76 -2.47
C LEU A 66 -12.00 -9.31 -1.05
N ALA A 67 -13.10 -9.97 -0.72
CA ALA A 67 -13.31 -10.57 0.62
C ALA A 67 -12.26 -11.65 0.95
N VAL A 68 -11.66 -12.27 -0.05
CA VAL A 68 -10.59 -13.26 0.12
C VAL A 68 -9.21 -12.60 0.07
N VAL A 69 -8.94 -11.78 -0.95
CA VAL A 69 -7.57 -11.27 -1.18
C VAL A 69 -7.15 -10.21 -0.15
N ILE A 70 -8.08 -9.40 0.36
CA ILE A 70 -7.75 -8.40 1.37
C ILE A 70 -7.29 -9.05 2.69
N PRO A 71 -8.07 -9.93 3.34
CA PRO A 71 -7.61 -10.59 4.56
C PRO A 71 -6.35 -11.44 4.34
N ALA A 72 -6.26 -12.17 3.23
CA ALA A 72 -5.09 -12.98 2.90
C ALA A 72 -3.81 -12.14 2.81
N THR A 73 -3.89 -10.97 2.18
CA THR A 73 -2.76 -10.03 2.08
C THR A 73 -2.36 -9.51 3.46
N PHE A 74 -3.32 -9.07 4.28
CA PHE A 74 -3.02 -8.62 5.63
C PHE A 74 -2.37 -9.73 6.48
N LEU A 75 -2.91 -10.93 6.45
CA LEU A 75 -2.38 -12.07 7.21
C LEU A 75 -0.97 -12.44 6.76
N SER A 76 -0.63 -12.30 5.49
CA SER A 76 0.69 -12.63 4.96
C SER A 76 1.80 -11.65 5.39
N ILE A 77 1.44 -10.41 5.76
CA ILE A 77 2.40 -9.41 6.23
C ILE A 77 2.97 -9.80 7.61
N PHE A 78 2.19 -10.44 8.48
CA PHE A 78 2.65 -10.82 9.82
C PHE A 78 3.83 -11.80 9.81
N PRO A 79 3.78 -12.94 9.10
CA PRO A 79 4.94 -13.83 9.00
C PRO A 79 6.13 -13.16 8.31
N ALA A 80 5.90 -12.31 7.31
CA ALA A 80 6.97 -11.55 6.66
C ALA A 80 7.67 -10.60 7.65
N ALA A 81 6.90 -9.87 8.45
CA ALA A 81 7.42 -8.99 9.48
C ALA A 81 8.17 -9.78 10.58
N TRP A 82 7.63 -10.93 10.99
CA TRP A 82 8.28 -11.79 12.00
C TRP A 82 9.61 -12.33 11.51
N ILE A 83 9.68 -12.78 10.25
CA ILE A 83 10.92 -13.23 9.62
C ILE A 83 11.91 -12.06 9.55
N ALA A 84 11.50 -10.90 9.03
CA ALA A 84 12.37 -9.74 8.90
C ALA A 84 12.96 -9.27 10.25
N ASN A 85 12.19 -9.36 11.33
CA ASN A 85 12.67 -9.02 12.67
C ASN A 85 13.77 -9.97 13.20
N LYS A 86 13.90 -11.17 12.65
CA LYS A 86 14.95 -12.12 13.05
C LYS A 86 16.26 -11.92 12.30
N PHE A 87 16.28 -11.13 11.23
CA PHE A 87 17.46 -10.93 10.41
C PHE A 87 18.25 -9.68 10.80
N GLY A 88 19.56 -9.87 10.92
CA GLY A 88 20.52 -8.81 11.17
C GLY A 88 20.64 -8.39 12.64
N LYS A 89 21.73 -7.70 12.95
CA LYS A 89 22.01 -7.12 14.29
C LYS A 89 21.33 -5.76 14.42
N GLU A 90 21.05 -5.36 15.65
CA GLU A 90 20.60 -3.99 15.92
C GLU A 90 21.71 -2.98 15.63
N LEU A 91 21.38 -1.70 15.54
CA LEU A 91 22.37 -0.65 15.24
C LEU A 91 23.45 -0.53 16.30
N ASP A 92 23.08 -0.73 17.56
CA ASP A 92 24.03 -0.65 18.67
C ASP A 92 25.03 -1.84 18.66
N ASP A 93 24.65 -2.98 18.09
CA ASP A 93 25.47 -4.21 17.98
C ASP A 93 26.17 -4.36 16.62
N ASP A 94 25.94 -3.45 15.69
CA ASP A 94 26.52 -3.50 14.34
C ASP A 94 27.87 -2.76 14.31
N PRO A 95 29.01 -3.48 14.19
CA PRO A 95 30.34 -2.86 14.22
C PRO A 95 30.54 -1.87 13.07
N VAL A 96 29.97 -2.13 11.90
CA VAL A 96 30.08 -1.23 10.74
C VAL A 96 29.33 0.08 11.00
N TYR A 97 28.18 0.01 11.64
CA TYR A 97 27.43 1.20 12.01
C TYR A 97 28.19 2.03 13.05
N GLN A 98 28.73 1.39 14.07
CA GLN A 98 29.49 2.06 15.14
C GLN A 98 30.76 2.73 14.58
N GLU A 99 31.46 2.06 13.69
CA GLU A 99 32.65 2.63 13.02
C GLU A 99 32.27 3.87 12.21
N ARG A 100 31.21 3.81 11.38
CA ARG A 100 30.74 4.94 10.59
C ARG A 100 30.23 6.08 11.47
N LYS A 101 29.62 5.77 12.60
CA LYS A 101 29.17 6.77 13.58
C LYS A 101 30.36 7.48 14.23
N ALA A 102 31.42 6.74 14.60
CA ALA A 102 32.64 7.29 15.13
C ALA A 102 33.37 8.19 14.12
N GLN A 103 33.30 7.88 12.84
CA GLN A 103 33.85 8.69 11.74
C GLN A 103 32.97 9.91 11.37
N GLY A 104 31.82 10.12 12.04
CA GLY A 104 30.91 11.22 11.74
C GLY A 104 30.14 11.08 10.42
N LEU A 105 30.17 9.89 9.78
CA LEU A 105 29.52 9.63 8.51
C LEU A 105 28.02 9.35 8.65
N VAL A 106 27.53 9.11 9.86
CA VAL A 106 26.11 8.87 10.13
C VAL A 106 25.48 10.19 10.54
N LYS A 107 24.61 10.72 9.68
CA LYS A 107 23.80 11.89 10.05
C LYS A 107 22.86 11.54 11.19
N GLN A 108 22.73 12.47 12.15
CA GLN A 108 21.74 12.32 13.21
C GLN A 108 20.33 12.30 12.62
N PRO A 109 19.37 11.57 13.25
CA PRO A 109 17.96 11.62 12.84
C PRO A 109 17.47 13.06 12.82
N LEU A 110 16.72 13.43 11.79
CA LEU A 110 16.17 14.79 11.65
C LEU A 110 15.06 15.07 12.66
N GLY A 111 14.62 14.06 13.40
CA GLY A 111 13.49 14.11 14.32
C GLY A 111 12.15 14.15 13.60
N ALA A 112 11.20 13.33 14.04
CA ALA A 112 9.85 13.33 13.47
C ALA A 112 9.13 14.68 13.63
N GLU A 113 9.58 15.52 14.56
CA GLU A 113 9.03 16.86 14.83
C GLU A 113 9.21 17.83 13.66
N ASN A 114 10.19 17.61 12.79
CA ASN A 114 10.45 18.47 11.63
C ASN A 114 9.69 18.06 10.37
N PHE A 115 8.94 16.96 10.41
CA PHE A 115 8.13 16.54 9.28
C PHE A 115 6.82 17.34 9.22
N GLN A 116 6.82 18.42 8.45
CA GLN A 116 5.60 19.16 8.16
C GLN A 116 4.96 18.60 6.89
N PRO A 117 3.73 18.05 6.97
CA PRO A 117 3.00 17.60 5.78
C PRO A 117 2.76 18.78 4.84
N GLN A 118 2.96 18.59 3.54
CA GLN A 118 2.70 19.62 2.55
C GLN A 118 1.26 20.12 2.63
N LYS A 119 1.06 21.40 2.34
CA LYS A 119 -0.28 21.99 2.22
C LYS A 119 -1.07 21.20 1.17
N GLY A 120 -2.21 20.67 1.57
CA GLY A 120 -3.05 19.82 0.69
C GLY A 120 -2.95 18.32 0.92
N ALA A 121 -1.96 17.81 1.65
CA ALA A 121 -1.81 16.36 1.89
C ALA A 121 -3.09 15.70 2.45
N LYS A 122 -3.80 16.37 3.36
CA LYS A 122 -5.08 15.88 3.89
C LYS A 122 -6.17 15.84 2.83
N ALA A 123 -6.21 16.84 1.95
CA ALA A 123 -7.18 16.88 0.86
C ALA A 123 -6.92 15.77 -0.17
N SER A 124 -5.66 15.52 -0.52
CA SER A 124 -5.28 14.44 -1.42
C SER A 124 -5.67 13.06 -0.86
N VAL A 125 -5.47 12.82 0.44
CA VAL A 125 -5.91 11.59 1.09
C VAL A 125 -7.43 11.45 1.05
N LEU A 126 -8.16 12.53 1.33
CA LEU A 126 -9.62 12.52 1.29
C LEU A 126 -10.14 12.21 -0.13
N VAL A 127 -9.59 12.88 -1.15
CA VAL A 127 -9.96 12.63 -2.56
C VAL A 127 -9.70 11.17 -2.94
N PHE A 128 -8.56 10.63 -2.54
CA PHE A 128 -8.23 9.21 -2.80
C PHE A 128 -9.20 8.24 -2.12
N LEU A 129 -9.55 8.49 -0.85
CA LEU A 129 -10.53 7.65 -0.13
C LEU A 129 -11.92 7.72 -0.77
N VAL A 130 -12.36 8.92 -1.17
CA VAL A 130 -13.64 9.10 -1.88
C VAL A 130 -13.62 8.35 -3.22
N ALA A 131 -12.53 8.43 -3.97
CA ALA A 131 -12.38 7.69 -5.23
C ALA A 131 -12.51 6.17 -5.03
N ILE A 132 -11.89 5.61 -3.99
CA ILE A 132 -12.04 4.18 -3.64
C ILE A 132 -13.50 3.84 -3.36
N VAL A 133 -14.19 4.65 -2.55
CA VAL A 133 -15.61 4.41 -2.20
C VAL A 133 -16.48 4.45 -3.46
N ILE A 134 -16.26 5.42 -4.36
CA ILE A 134 -17.01 5.51 -5.62
C ILE A 134 -16.79 4.26 -6.49
N VAL A 135 -15.54 3.81 -6.64
CA VAL A 135 -15.22 2.60 -7.41
C VAL A 135 -15.89 1.36 -6.81
N MET A 136 -15.82 1.22 -5.49
CA MET A 136 -16.45 0.08 -4.81
C MET A 136 -17.98 0.12 -4.94
N ALA A 137 -18.59 1.29 -4.77
CA ALA A 137 -20.02 1.47 -4.93
C ALA A 137 -20.46 1.12 -6.37
N TRP A 138 -19.77 1.65 -7.36
CA TRP A 138 -20.06 1.36 -8.77
C TRP A 138 -19.93 -0.13 -9.08
N ALA A 139 -18.82 -0.76 -8.68
CA ALA A 139 -18.60 -2.18 -8.88
C ALA A 139 -19.67 -3.06 -8.21
N THR A 140 -20.18 -2.60 -7.04
CA THR A 140 -21.26 -3.31 -6.34
C THR A 140 -22.59 -3.14 -7.04
N LEU A 141 -22.95 -1.92 -7.44
CA LEU A 141 -24.23 -1.60 -8.10
C LEU A 141 -24.36 -2.25 -9.50
N THR A 142 -23.23 -2.44 -10.19
CA THR A 142 -23.16 -3.09 -11.52
C THR A 142 -22.88 -4.58 -11.45
N SER A 143 -22.79 -5.18 -10.25
CA SER A 143 -22.60 -6.62 -10.11
C SER A 143 -23.90 -7.36 -10.38
N GLU A 144 -23.81 -8.51 -11.06
CA GLU A 144 -24.95 -9.37 -11.36
C GLU A 144 -25.71 -9.84 -10.10
N GLN A 145 -24.99 -9.89 -8.96
CA GLN A 145 -25.58 -10.33 -7.67
C GLN A 145 -26.52 -9.29 -7.05
N VAL A 146 -26.32 -8.00 -7.32
CA VAL A 146 -27.13 -6.92 -6.74
C VAL A 146 -28.20 -6.45 -7.73
N GLY A 147 -27.94 -6.53 -9.03
CA GLY A 147 -28.92 -6.35 -10.11
C GLY A 147 -29.59 -4.98 -10.19
N LEU A 148 -29.07 -3.96 -9.50
CA LEU A 148 -29.67 -2.61 -9.46
C LEU A 148 -29.48 -1.84 -10.76
N ILE A 149 -28.42 -2.14 -11.51
CA ILE A 149 -28.12 -1.54 -12.82
C ILE A 149 -27.80 -2.68 -13.79
N ALA A 150 -28.80 -3.10 -14.56
CA ALA A 150 -28.67 -4.22 -15.47
C ALA A 150 -27.80 -3.91 -16.71
N GLU A 151 -27.82 -2.66 -17.18
CA GLU A 151 -27.01 -2.20 -18.32
C GLU A 151 -26.29 -0.90 -17.93
N PRO A 152 -25.09 -0.96 -17.34
CA PRO A 152 -24.35 0.23 -17.01
C PRO A 152 -23.90 0.97 -18.27
N THR A 153 -24.06 2.29 -18.29
CA THR A 153 -23.61 3.14 -19.41
C THR A 153 -22.11 3.13 -19.61
N LEU A 154 -21.35 2.76 -18.55
CA LEU A 154 -19.92 2.58 -18.57
C LEU A 154 -19.58 1.17 -18.09
N PRO A 155 -18.86 0.36 -18.89
CA PRO A 155 -18.32 -0.92 -18.45
C PRO A 155 -17.47 -0.73 -17.17
N ARG A 156 -17.49 -1.73 -16.30
CA ARG A 156 -16.80 -1.68 -14.99
C ARG A 156 -15.34 -1.22 -15.10
N ASN A 157 -14.60 -1.74 -16.07
CA ASN A 157 -13.21 -1.42 -16.28
C ASN A 157 -12.98 0.04 -16.69
N GLU A 158 -13.86 0.57 -17.55
CA GLU A 158 -13.78 1.96 -17.98
C GLU A 158 -14.15 2.94 -16.86
N ALA A 159 -15.14 2.61 -16.03
CA ALA A 159 -15.49 3.38 -14.85
C ALA A 159 -14.34 3.47 -13.87
N ILE A 160 -13.66 2.33 -13.57
CA ILE A 160 -12.49 2.28 -12.68
C ILE A 160 -11.36 3.13 -13.25
N MET A 161 -11.04 2.98 -14.53
CA MET A 161 -9.99 3.77 -15.18
C MET A 161 -10.30 5.27 -15.16
N THR A 162 -11.54 5.65 -15.42
CA THR A 162 -11.97 7.05 -15.41
C THR A 162 -11.84 7.67 -14.03
N VAL A 163 -12.32 7.00 -12.98
CA VAL A 163 -12.20 7.49 -11.60
C VAL A 163 -10.73 7.58 -11.17
N MET A 164 -9.91 6.60 -11.55
CA MET A 164 -8.47 6.63 -11.25
C MET A 164 -7.78 7.82 -11.93
N LEU A 165 -8.07 8.08 -13.21
CA LEU A 165 -7.50 9.22 -13.93
C LEU A 165 -7.91 10.55 -13.30
N LEU A 166 -9.16 10.71 -12.92
CA LEU A 166 -9.67 11.92 -12.27
C LEU A 166 -9.08 12.13 -10.86
N SER A 167 -8.71 11.07 -10.16
CA SER A 167 -8.11 11.17 -8.83
C SER A 167 -6.61 11.56 -8.83
N LEU A 168 -5.98 11.59 -10.02
CA LEU A 168 -4.58 11.99 -10.21
C LEU A 168 -4.40 13.50 -10.47
N ILE A 169 -5.49 14.21 -10.74
CA ILE A 169 -5.52 15.66 -10.97
C ILE A 169 -5.75 16.40 -9.65
#